data_92c449521262ba9bd2bdd159569094d1
#
_entry.id   92c449521262ba9bd2bdd159569094d1
#
_cell.length_a   1.000
_cell.length_b   1.000
_cell.length_c   1.000
_cell.angle_alpha   90.00
_cell.angle_beta   90.00
_cell.angle_gamma   90.00
#
_symmetry.space_group_name_H-M   'P 1'
#
loop_
_entity.id
_entity.type
_entity.pdbx_description
1 polymer ?
#
loop_
_entity_poly.entity_id
_entity_poly.type
_entity_poly.pdbx_seq_one_letter_code
_entity_poly.pdbx_strand_id
1 'polypeptide(L)'
;KIDQWYWAKKNYYSEISWTFDPLVSRNAKLNLIKLGVNISSYHPNFYGDMPDALNAGDESDRLMVSWKVVGENPVQRELVSTPKPNDILIQIPADIVAIRSKDREENLRWRRKVREQFLQAFEKGGQVVGFSTNSEYVVRI
;
A
#
# COMPACT_ATOMS: atom_id res chain seq x y z
N LYS A 1 11.72 -8.51 7.57
CA LYS A 1 11.62 -8.39 6.10
C LYS A 1 12.97 -8.45 5.40
N ILE A 2 13.94 -7.70 5.87
CA ILE A 2 15.28 -7.71 5.28
C ILE A 2 15.90 -9.11 5.35
N ASP A 3 15.81 -9.78 6.50
CA ASP A 3 16.30 -11.16 6.64
C ASP A 3 15.58 -12.13 5.72
N GLN A 4 14.28 -11.93 5.52
CA GLN A 4 13.49 -12.73 4.60
C GLN A 4 13.98 -12.58 3.16
N TRP A 5 14.36 -11.36 2.77
CA TRP A 5 14.91 -11.10 1.44
C TRP A 5 16.22 -11.89 1.21
N TYR A 6 17.14 -11.85 2.18
CA TYR A 6 18.41 -12.60 2.08
C TYR A 6 18.16 -14.10 2.07
N TRP A 7 17.20 -14.58 2.87
CA TRP A 7 16.80 -15.99 2.84
C TRP A 7 16.26 -16.39 1.47
N ALA A 8 15.41 -15.58 0.89
CA ALA A 8 14.83 -15.82 -0.43
C ALA A 8 15.91 -15.86 -1.51
N LYS A 9 16.87 -14.94 -1.44
CA LYS A 9 18.00 -14.91 -2.37
C LYS A 9 18.84 -16.18 -2.27
N LYS A 10 19.16 -16.59 -1.07
CA LYS A 10 19.94 -17.82 -0.81
C LYS A 10 19.23 -19.07 -1.35
N ASN A 11 17.92 -19.08 -1.33
CA ASN A 11 17.10 -20.21 -1.76
C ASN A 11 16.56 -20.05 -3.19
N TYR A 12 17.12 -19.13 -3.96
CA TYR A 12 16.85 -18.93 -5.40
C TYR A 12 15.43 -18.48 -5.73
N TYR A 13 14.73 -17.84 -4.82
CA TYR A 13 13.46 -17.16 -5.11
C TYR A 13 13.74 -15.82 -5.78
N SER A 14 12.94 -15.48 -6.78
CA SER A 14 13.11 -14.24 -7.55
C SER A 14 12.28 -13.08 -7.05
N GLU A 15 11.30 -13.34 -6.20
CA GLU A 15 10.32 -12.33 -5.75
C GLU A 15 9.70 -12.73 -4.42
N ILE A 16 9.40 -11.72 -3.60
CA ILE A 16 8.58 -11.86 -2.40
C ILE A 16 7.35 -10.99 -2.60
N SER A 17 6.17 -11.55 -2.36
CA SER A 17 4.90 -10.82 -2.46
C SER A 17 4.13 -10.92 -1.17
N TRP A 18 3.46 -9.83 -0.80
CA TRP A 18 2.49 -9.79 0.29
C TRP A 18 1.49 -8.69 0.05
N THR A 19 0.48 -8.60 0.90
CA THR A 19 -0.51 -7.53 0.82
C THR A 19 -0.55 -6.73 2.13
N PHE A 20 -0.99 -5.48 2.02
CA PHE A 20 -1.24 -4.67 3.21
C PHE A 20 -2.46 -3.76 2.99
N ASP A 21 -3.04 -3.30 4.09
CA ASP A 21 -4.18 -2.38 4.06
C ASP A 21 -3.70 -0.98 3.65
N PRO A 22 -4.19 -0.44 2.52
CA PRO A 22 -3.73 0.86 2.02
C PRO A 22 -4.03 2.04 2.94
N LEU A 23 -4.98 1.90 3.87
CA LEU A 23 -5.33 2.97 4.80
C LEU A 23 -4.40 3.07 6.01
N VAL A 24 -3.56 2.07 6.25
CA VAL A 24 -2.67 2.06 7.41
C VAL A 24 -1.37 2.77 7.06
N SER A 25 -1.25 4.03 7.50
CA SER A 25 -0.10 4.90 7.21
C SER A 25 1.23 4.27 7.62
N ARG A 26 1.30 3.62 8.77
CA ARG A 26 2.53 2.94 9.24
C ARG A 26 2.99 1.87 8.26
N ASN A 27 2.06 1.10 7.70
CA ASN A 27 2.38 0.06 6.73
C ASN A 27 2.84 0.66 5.39
N ALA A 28 2.20 1.73 4.96
CA ALA A 28 2.62 2.45 3.76
C ALA A 28 4.06 2.98 3.89
N LYS A 29 4.39 3.57 5.03
CA LYS A 29 5.75 4.07 5.30
C LYS A 29 6.76 2.94 5.31
N LEU A 30 6.46 1.82 5.96
CA LEU A 30 7.35 0.66 6.00
C LEU A 30 7.63 0.14 4.58
N ASN A 31 6.57 -0.13 3.83
CA ASN A 31 6.71 -0.76 2.53
C ASN A 31 7.32 0.18 1.48
N LEU A 32 6.88 1.42 1.45
CA LEU A 32 7.31 2.36 0.41
C LEU A 32 8.58 3.11 0.79
N ILE A 33 8.64 3.72 1.97
CA ILE A 33 9.79 4.55 2.34
C ILE A 33 10.97 3.69 2.79
N LYS A 34 10.75 2.72 3.67
CA LYS A 34 11.86 1.93 4.24
C LYS A 34 12.32 0.81 3.33
N LEU A 35 11.41 0.06 2.70
CA LEU A 35 11.77 -1.10 1.88
C LEU A 35 11.87 -0.77 0.40
N GLY A 36 11.21 0.28 -0.08
CA GLY A 36 11.24 0.66 -1.48
C GLY A 36 10.63 -0.39 -2.42
N VAL A 37 9.56 -1.05 -1.99
CA VAL A 37 8.92 -2.10 -2.77
C VAL A 37 8.09 -1.53 -3.93
N ASN A 38 7.79 -2.38 -4.89
CA ASN A 38 6.84 -2.07 -5.96
C ASN A 38 5.43 -2.43 -5.53
N ILE A 39 4.47 -1.62 -5.93
CA ILE A 39 3.05 -1.91 -5.76
C ILE A 39 2.50 -2.36 -7.12
N SER A 40 2.01 -3.58 -7.19
CA SER A 40 1.57 -4.19 -8.45
C SER A 40 0.10 -4.01 -8.74
N SER A 41 -0.76 -4.00 -7.71
CA SER A 41 -2.22 -3.95 -7.91
C SER A 41 -2.97 -3.59 -6.64
N TYR A 42 -4.23 -3.19 -6.81
CA TYR A 42 -5.17 -2.93 -5.73
C TYR A 42 -6.29 -3.96 -5.78
N HIS A 43 -6.59 -4.60 -4.67
CA HIS A 43 -7.58 -5.66 -4.56
C HIS A 43 -8.70 -5.25 -3.60
N PRO A 44 -9.86 -4.81 -4.11
CA PRO A 44 -11.02 -4.56 -3.25
C PRO A 44 -11.49 -5.83 -2.57
N ASN A 45 -11.80 -5.74 -1.28
CA ASN A 45 -12.37 -6.83 -0.50
C ASN A 45 -11.63 -8.17 -0.69
N PHE A 46 -10.32 -8.14 -0.53
CA PHE A 46 -9.40 -9.24 -0.88
C PHE A 46 -9.75 -10.58 -0.22
N TYR A 47 -10.17 -10.54 1.04
CA TYR A 47 -10.55 -11.76 1.78
C TYR A 47 -12.02 -12.13 1.64
N GLY A 48 -12.80 -11.36 0.85
CA GLY A 48 -14.23 -11.56 0.73
C GLY A 48 -15.00 -11.22 2.01
N ASP A 49 -16.25 -11.66 2.09
CA ASP A 49 -17.08 -11.43 3.27
C ASP A 49 -16.59 -12.33 4.42
N MET A 50 -16.02 -11.68 5.43
CA MET A 50 -15.57 -12.42 6.61
C MET A 50 -16.69 -12.44 7.64
N PRO A 51 -17.03 -13.63 8.17
CA PRO A 51 -18.07 -13.75 9.21
C PRO A 51 -17.63 -13.21 10.57
N ASP A 52 -16.48 -12.56 10.63
CA ASP A 52 -15.87 -12.07 11.85
C ASP A 52 -16.41 -10.68 12.21
N ALA A 53 -16.78 -10.51 13.47
CA ALA A 53 -17.24 -9.22 14.01
C ALA A 53 -16.18 -8.10 13.92
N LEU A 54 -14.90 -8.46 13.86
CA LEU A 54 -13.80 -7.49 13.77
C LEU A 54 -13.81 -6.70 12.45
N ASN A 55 -14.36 -7.28 11.40
CA ASN A 55 -14.43 -6.64 10.08
C ASN A 55 -15.86 -6.25 9.69
N ALA A 56 -16.79 -6.25 10.64
CA ALA A 56 -18.18 -5.97 10.36
C ALA A 56 -18.34 -4.56 9.75
N GLY A 57 -18.78 -4.49 8.49
CA GLY A 57 -19.02 -3.25 7.76
C GLY A 57 -17.79 -2.61 7.12
N ASP A 58 -16.59 -3.18 7.27
CA ASP A 58 -15.40 -2.76 6.52
C ASP A 58 -14.96 -3.87 5.56
N GLU A 59 -14.41 -3.48 4.43
CA GLU A 59 -13.92 -4.41 3.43
C GLU A 59 -12.40 -4.55 3.55
N SER A 60 -11.89 -5.73 3.22
CA SER A 60 -10.48 -6.06 3.31
C SER A 60 -9.72 -5.65 2.06
N ASP A 61 -9.76 -4.37 1.71
CA ASP A 61 -8.98 -3.86 0.58
C ASP A 61 -7.49 -4.01 0.84
N ARG A 62 -6.74 -4.41 -0.18
CA ARG A 62 -5.30 -4.66 -0.09
C ARG A 62 -4.54 -4.11 -1.27
N LEU A 63 -3.37 -3.54 -1.00
CA LEU A 63 -2.35 -3.31 -2.02
C LEU A 63 -1.43 -4.53 -2.08
N MET A 64 -1.15 -5.00 -3.28
CA MET A 64 -0.23 -6.11 -3.50
C MET A 64 1.18 -5.57 -3.69
N VAL A 65 2.12 -6.09 -2.91
CA VAL A 65 3.54 -5.75 -2.99
C VAL A 65 4.26 -6.76 -3.87
N SER A 66 5.16 -6.27 -4.68
CA SER A 66 6.13 -7.08 -5.41
C SER A 66 7.54 -6.59 -5.04
N TRP A 67 8.29 -7.44 -4.36
CA TRP A 67 9.65 -7.12 -3.93
C TRP A 67 10.64 -8.03 -4.62
N LYS A 68 11.42 -7.49 -5.56
CA LYS A 68 12.32 -8.27 -6.37
C LYS A 68 13.55 -8.73 -5.58
N VAL A 69 13.91 -10.00 -5.73
CA VAL A 69 15.08 -10.60 -5.09
C VAL A 69 16.19 -10.68 -6.14
N VAL A 70 16.72 -9.50 -6.50
CA VAL A 70 17.79 -9.37 -7.51
C VAL A 70 18.87 -8.43 -6.98
N GLY A 71 20.11 -8.62 -7.46
CA GLY A 71 21.24 -7.80 -7.00
C GLY A 71 21.68 -8.13 -5.59
N GLU A 72 22.40 -7.20 -4.97
CA GLU A 72 23.03 -7.40 -3.66
C GLU A 72 22.28 -6.69 -2.51
N ASN A 73 21.44 -5.72 -2.82
CA ASN A 73 20.74 -4.92 -1.82
C ASN A 73 19.25 -5.17 -1.85
N PRO A 74 18.63 -5.43 -0.68
CA PRO A 74 17.16 -5.55 -0.57
C PRO A 74 16.45 -4.23 -0.86
N VAL A 75 17.01 -3.09 -0.45
CA VAL A 75 16.47 -1.76 -0.75
C VAL A 75 17.08 -1.28 -2.05
N GLN A 76 16.34 -1.40 -3.16
CA GLN A 76 16.87 -1.21 -4.51
C GLN A 76 16.60 0.16 -5.09
N ARG A 77 15.74 0.97 -4.47
CA ARG A 77 15.43 2.31 -4.91
C ARG A 77 14.96 3.17 -3.76
N GLU A 78 15.23 4.46 -3.88
CA GLU A 78 14.59 5.45 -3.04
C GLU A 78 13.27 5.86 -3.68
N LEU A 79 12.23 5.96 -2.87
CA LEU A 79 10.94 6.41 -3.35
C LEU A 79 10.78 7.92 -3.17
N VAL A 80 10.00 8.49 -4.06
CA VAL A 80 9.77 9.93 -4.12
C VAL A 80 9.02 10.38 -2.88
N SER A 81 9.57 11.34 -2.12
CA SER A 81 8.89 11.98 -0.99
C SER A 81 8.27 13.31 -1.36
N THR A 82 8.70 13.92 -2.48
CA THR A 82 8.21 15.21 -2.97
C THR A 82 7.48 15.00 -4.28
N PRO A 83 6.16 15.21 -4.34
CA PRO A 83 5.40 15.06 -5.57
C PRO A 83 5.77 16.07 -6.64
N LYS A 84 5.65 15.68 -7.90
CA LYS A 84 5.71 16.57 -9.05
C LYS A 84 4.32 17.13 -9.38
N PRO A 85 4.22 18.25 -10.13
CA PRO A 85 2.91 18.89 -10.38
C PRO A 85 1.84 18.01 -11.01
N ASN A 86 2.22 17.05 -11.84
CA ASN A 86 1.26 16.16 -12.52
C ASN A 86 1.03 14.84 -11.81
N ASP A 87 1.63 14.62 -10.65
CA ASP A 87 1.43 13.41 -9.89
C ASP A 87 0.03 13.39 -9.27
N ILE A 88 -0.56 12.21 -9.20
CA ILE A 88 -1.83 11.99 -8.50
C ILE A 88 -1.50 11.71 -7.04
N LEU A 89 -2.16 12.44 -6.14
CA LEU A 89 -1.98 12.25 -4.70
C LEU A 89 -3.21 11.55 -4.13
N ILE A 90 -2.99 10.44 -3.45
CA ILE A 90 -4.05 9.69 -2.79
C ILE A 90 -3.81 9.80 -1.29
N GLN A 91 -4.59 10.65 -0.64
CA GLN A 91 -4.46 10.90 0.78
C GLN A 91 -5.13 9.82 1.61
N ILE A 92 -4.46 9.45 2.70
CA ILE A 92 -5.02 8.56 3.72
C ILE A 92 -4.96 9.28 5.08
N PRO A 93 -5.74 8.83 6.06
CA PRO A 93 -5.64 9.40 7.40
C PRO A 93 -4.33 8.99 8.08
N ALA A 94 -3.87 9.81 9.02
CA ALA A 94 -2.67 9.49 9.79
C ALA A 94 -2.86 8.23 10.66
N ASP A 95 -4.07 8.02 11.17
CA ASP A 95 -4.39 6.90 12.06
C ASP A 95 -5.81 6.38 11.83
N ILE A 96 -5.93 5.47 10.85
CA ILE A 96 -7.23 4.85 10.53
C ILE A 96 -7.72 3.94 11.66
N VAL A 97 -6.82 3.37 12.44
CA VAL A 97 -7.21 2.49 13.55
C VAL A 97 -7.99 3.25 14.60
N ALA A 98 -7.54 4.46 14.95
CA ALA A 98 -8.27 5.33 15.87
C ALA A 98 -9.63 5.76 15.31
N ILE A 99 -9.70 6.09 14.03
CA ILE A 99 -10.96 6.46 13.35
C ILE A 99 -11.92 5.28 13.36
N ARG A 100 -11.45 4.10 13.03
CA ARG A 100 -12.28 2.88 12.97
C ARG A 100 -12.93 2.55 14.31
N SER A 101 -12.23 2.79 15.41
CA SER A 101 -12.77 2.51 16.74
C SER A 101 -13.78 3.56 17.22
N LYS A 102 -13.76 4.78 16.67
CA LYS A 102 -14.62 5.90 17.11
C LYS A 102 -15.75 6.19 16.14
N ASP A 103 -15.52 6.11 14.84
CA ASP A 103 -16.49 6.49 13.82
C ASP A 103 -16.39 5.52 12.63
N ARG A 104 -17.28 4.56 12.64
CA ARG A 104 -17.34 3.51 11.63
C ARG A 104 -17.69 4.06 10.25
N GLU A 105 -18.54 5.05 10.16
CA GLU A 105 -18.94 5.66 8.90
C GLU A 105 -17.79 6.45 8.27
N GLU A 106 -17.02 7.16 9.08
CA GLU A 106 -15.82 7.86 8.59
C GLU A 106 -14.79 6.86 8.04
N ASN A 107 -14.59 5.74 8.73
CA ASN A 107 -13.73 4.67 8.23
C ASN A 107 -14.18 4.17 6.86
N LEU A 108 -15.49 3.95 6.67
CA LEU A 108 -16.03 3.50 5.39
C LEU A 108 -15.89 4.56 4.30
N ARG A 109 -16.05 5.83 4.62
CA ARG A 109 -15.84 6.92 3.66
C ARG A 109 -14.39 6.95 3.17
N TRP A 110 -13.42 6.81 4.08
CA TRP A 110 -12.02 6.70 3.71
C TRP A 110 -11.76 5.49 2.81
N ARG A 111 -12.33 4.35 3.16
CA ARG A 111 -12.18 3.11 2.39
C ARG A 111 -12.66 3.27 0.95
N ARG A 112 -13.86 3.80 0.78
CA ARG A 112 -14.46 4.00 -0.55
C ARG A 112 -13.71 5.02 -1.38
N LYS A 113 -13.33 6.14 -0.78
CA LYS A 113 -12.59 7.21 -1.46
C LYS A 113 -11.23 6.72 -1.96
N VAL A 114 -10.47 6.07 -1.10
CA VAL A 114 -9.13 5.59 -1.45
C VAL A 114 -9.21 4.47 -2.48
N ARG A 115 -10.15 3.55 -2.34
CA ARG A 115 -10.40 2.52 -3.35
C ARG A 115 -10.64 3.12 -4.73
N GLU A 116 -11.56 4.05 -4.82
CA GLU A 116 -11.92 4.68 -6.09
C GLU A 116 -10.71 5.38 -6.72
N GLN A 117 -9.95 6.11 -5.93
CA GLN A 117 -8.77 6.81 -6.42
C GLN A 117 -7.69 5.84 -6.95
N PHE A 118 -7.43 4.75 -6.23
CA PHE A 118 -6.47 3.75 -6.70
C PHE A 118 -6.92 3.04 -7.97
N LEU A 119 -8.18 2.61 -8.02
CA LEU A 119 -8.70 1.92 -9.20
C LEU A 119 -8.66 2.82 -10.43
N GLN A 120 -9.01 4.09 -10.30
CA GLN A 120 -8.93 5.05 -11.40
C GLN A 120 -7.49 5.30 -11.82
N ALA A 121 -6.57 5.45 -10.87
CA ALA A 121 -5.17 5.70 -11.17
C ALA A 121 -4.52 4.51 -11.91
N PHE A 122 -4.78 3.30 -11.46
CA PHE A 122 -4.25 2.10 -12.10
C PHE A 122 -4.87 1.86 -13.48
N GLU A 123 -6.13 2.18 -13.66
CA GLU A 123 -6.78 2.11 -14.98
C GLU A 123 -6.09 3.01 -16.00
N LYS A 124 -5.56 4.15 -15.57
CA LYS A 124 -4.81 5.09 -16.41
C LYS A 124 -3.35 4.69 -16.59
N GLY A 125 -2.93 3.56 -16.10
CA GLY A 125 -1.55 3.11 -16.16
C GLY A 125 -0.64 3.71 -15.09
N GLY A 126 -1.20 4.24 -14.02
CA GLY A 126 -0.44 4.86 -12.93
C GLY A 126 0.40 3.85 -12.16
N GLN A 127 1.55 4.32 -11.66
CA GLN A 127 2.45 3.55 -10.81
C GLN A 127 2.67 4.31 -9.51
N VAL A 128 2.65 3.60 -8.38
CA VAL A 128 2.97 4.19 -7.09
C VAL A 128 4.48 4.43 -7.04
N VAL A 129 4.87 5.71 -6.98
CA VAL A 129 6.29 6.10 -6.97
C VAL A 129 6.76 6.63 -5.63
N GLY A 130 5.87 6.75 -4.66
CA GLY A 130 6.29 7.23 -3.34
C GLY A 130 5.15 7.41 -2.35
N PHE A 131 5.55 7.92 -1.19
CA PHE A 131 4.64 8.26 -0.10
C PHE A 131 5.13 9.54 0.56
N SER A 132 4.28 10.57 0.59
CA SER A 132 4.66 11.90 1.09
C SER A 132 4.59 12.01 2.60
N THR A 133 5.19 13.07 3.15
CA THR A 133 5.11 13.38 4.58
C THR A 133 3.70 13.75 5.05
N ASN A 134 2.80 14.04 4.10
CA ASN A 134 1.40 14.37 4.39
C ASN A 134 0.48 13.14 4.35
N SER A 135 1.03 11.94 4.46
CA SER A 135 0.27 10.68 4.36
C SER A 135 -0.47 10.54 3.03
N GLU A 136 0.25 10.77 1.95
CA GLU A 136 -0.29 10.66 0.60
C GLU A 136 0.53 9.68 -0.22
N TYR A 137 -0.14 8.73 -0.88
CA TYR A 137 0.52 7.97 -1.94
C TYR A 137 0.75 8.88 -3.15
N VAL A 138 1.93 8.79 -3.72
CA VAL A 138 2.28 9.53 -4.93
C VAL A 138 2.20 8.57 -6.10
N VAL A 139 1.30 8.85 -7.05
CA VAL A 139 1.08 8.00 -8.23
C VAL A 139 1.44 8.79 -9.48
N ARG A 140 2.23 8.19 -10.35
CA ARG A 140 2.72 8.82 -11.59
C ARG A 140 2.29 8.00 -12.79
N ILE A 141 1.75 8.70 -13.76
CA ILE A 141 1.34 8.08 -15.04
C ILE A 141 2.43 8.22 -16.10
#